data_4ba83f3336618e4d9c60aa9db95f71d2
#
_entry.id   4ba83f3336618e4d9c60aa9db95f71d2
#
_cell.length_a   1.000
_cell.length_b   1.000
_cell.length_c   1.000
_cell.angle_alpha   90.00
_cell.angle_beta   90.00
_cell.angle_gamma   90.00
#
_symmetry.space_group_name_H-M   'P 1'
#
loop_
_entity.id
_entity.type
_entity.pdbx_description
1 polymer ?
#
loop_
_entity_poly.entity_id
_entity_poly.type
_entity_poly.pdbx_seq_one_letter_code
_entity_poly.pdbx_strand_id
1 'polypeptide(L)'
;MISNTRPVAPIIRAGLERLSHRGIDGAGIVTINDDDFIIKKDAGRIDQINKELNFDDMPGYIGLGHVRSATHGRPAYENTHPLLDCTGNLAIVMDGILSNYYELRKELGDAHNFTSRTDAELIVHLVEQGLNKGSNTINSLQYVQKLPGYFTIALLDKRDKKIYALSNGNPLIIATSENEVFLSSEEQALPMDQLKLYTLSTGQIAIMSANGIEFLSASTLQKLSLEPHRGIGQFIEPSKGAFNHFMQKEIYDTSEAISRAANVLQVEYLRDAWLLISKARNVILLGSGTSYHASLIGKYYLNTLANIKSETIPAGEFLYEGINNVEPGTLIIAISQSGESADIIRSIRMAKRRGAVVLGIINRLGSTLMRESNVYLPIGAGPEIAVPATKSFTASLAVLLQLASMAREELEWARMQLRRASSEIQEQLNSNAEKIRTITRDISDFFNMYVISGGPMGLPLAMEAALKLKEAAQIHSEAMSFREFKHGPMTLISSKFPVLAIMPGNDVDDDMGPVLSEIWHRGGYIVTISQSNKVRGTSDHLLLVKHDLDKLMTPIMFSPIIQLIAYRLGVARDIEVDNPRNLAKVVTA
;
A
#
# COMPACT_ATOMS: atom_id res chain seq x y z
N MET A 1 20.62 12.25 5.81
CA MET A 1 20.74 13.68 5.46
C MET A 1 22.12 14.20 5.84
N ILE A 2 22.67 15.08 5.03
CA ILE A 2 23.90 15.86 5.31
C ILE A 2 23.55 17.33 5.10
N SER A 3 23.96 18.19 6.02
CA SER A 3 23.75 19.64 5.94
C SER A 3 25.05 20.37 6.31
N ASN A 4 25.32 21.47 5.63
CA ASN A 4 26.46 22.34 5.95
C ASN A 4 26.04 23.55 6.83
N THR A 5 24.74 23.69 7.12
CA THR A 5 24.21 24.93 7.70
C THR A 5 23.42 24.76 8.98
N ARG A 6 22.84 23.59 9.23
CA ARG A 6 21.92 23.35 10.36
C ARG A 6 21.94 21.91 10.86
N PRO A 7 21.58 21.65 12.13
CA PRO A 7 21.39 20.31 12.65
C PRO A 7 20.35 19.52 11.85
N VAL A 8 20.63 18.24 11.61
CA VAL A 8 19.80 17.41 10.70
C VAL A 8 18.64 16.70 11.41
N ALA A 9 18.72 16.46 12.71
CA ALA A 9 17.75 15.65 13.43
C ALA A 9 16.30 16.16 13.35
N PRO A 10 16.01 17.48 13.49
CA PRO A 10 14.64 17.99 13.36
C PRO A 10 14.04 17.73 11.97
N ILE A 11 14.88 17.81 10.92
CA ILE A 11 14.44 17.60 9.54
C ILE A 11 14.20 16.11 9.28
N ILE A 12 15.11 15.26 9.79
CA ILE A 12 14.96 13.80 9.70
C ILE A 12 13.68 13.38 10.43
N ARG A 13 13.45 13.85 11.66
CA ARG A 13 12.21 13.58 12.42
C ARG A 13 10.96 13.96 11.63
N ALA A 14 10.91 15.18 11.09
CA ALA A 14 9.78 15.63 10.29
C ALA A 14 9.57 14.75 9.03
N GLY A 15 10.66 14.31 8.40
CA GLY A 15 10.61 13.33 7.29
C GLY A 15 10.07 11.97 7.74
N LEU A 16 10.51 11.47 8.90
CA LEU A 16 10.04 10.19 9.44
C LEU A 16 8.56 10.24 9.85
N GLU A 17 8.06 11.36 10.37
CA GLU A 17 6.64 11.53 10.65
C GLU A 17 5.79 11.41 9.38
N ARG A 18 6.26 11.98 8.26
CA ARG A 18 5.61 11.79 6.95
C ARG A 18 5.71 10.36 6.41
N LEU A 19 6.71 9.59 6.86
CA LEU A 19 6.88 8.18 6.53
C LEU A 19 6.23 7.22 7.55
N SER A 20 5.53 7.71 8.55
CA SER A 20 4.94 6.89 9.63
C SER A 20 4.02 5.77 9.14
N HIS A 21 3.42 5.94 7.95
CA HIS A 21 2.61 4.92 7.28
C HIS A 21 3.41 3.68 6.82
N ARG A 22 4.76 3.76 6.78
CA ARG A 22 5.65 2.63 6.42
C ARG A 22 6.02 1.75 7.59
N GLY A 23 5.90 2.23 8.82
CA GLY A 23 6.24 1.43 10.00
C GLY A 23 5.84 2.12 11.30
N ILE A 24 5.31 1.31 12.22
CA ILE A 24 4.82 1.74 13.54
C ILE A 24 5.46 0.93 14.68
N ASP A 25 6.38 0.01 14.36
CA ASP A 25 6.97 -0.94 15.32
C ASP A 25 8.23 -0.41 16.00
N GLY A 26 8.78 0.68 15.48
CA GLY A 26 9.95 1.35 16.05
C GLY A 26 10.37 2.55 15.22
N ALA A 27 11.02 3.52 15.85
CA ALA A 27 11.64 4.66 15.19
C ALA A 27 12.95 5.04 15.86
N GLY A 28 13.91 5.53 15.08
CA GLY A 28 15.17 5.99 15.61
C GLY A 28 15.93 6.87 14.64
N ILE A 29 16.82 7.68 15.23
CA ILE A 29 17.71 8.61 14.54
C ILE A 29 19.12 8.43 15.10
N VAL A 30 20.10 8.45 14.20
CA VAL A 30 21.53 8.60 14.53
C VAL A 30 22.06 9.85 13.87
N THR A 31 22.87 10.61 14.62
CA THR A 31 23.63 11.75 14.10
C THR A 31 25.12 11.60 14.43
N ILE A 32 25.99 12.27 13.68
CA ILE A 32 27.39 12.43 14.04
C ILE A 32 27.55 13.81 14.69
N ASN A 33 28.01 13.81 15.93
CA ASN A 33 28.46 15.02 16.61
C ASN A 33 29.93 14.87 17.01
N ASP A 34 30.75 15.79 16.57
CA ASP A 34 32.21 15.69 16.61
C ASP A 34 32.68 14.42 15.89
N ASP A 35 33.09 13.39 16.58
CA ASP A 35 33.50 12.10 16.01
C ASP A 35 32.69 10.93 16.59
N ASP A 36 31.59 11.19 17.29
CA ASP A 36 30.77 10.17 17.92
C ASP A 36 29.34 10.11 17.38
N PHE A 37 28.76 8.91 17.43
CA PHE A 37 27.36 8.70 17.16
C PHE A 37 26.49 9.10 18.36
N ILE A 38 25.51 9.95 18.12
CA ILE A 38 24.41 10.21 19.04
C ILE A 38 23.20 9.46 18.51
N ILE A 39 22.62 8.57 19.31
CA ILE A 39 21.51 7.70 18.89
C ILE A 39 20.35 7.89 19.87
N LYS A 40 19.16 8.13 19.32
CA LYS A 40 17.89 8.02 20.03
C LYS A 40 16.99 7.07 19.23
N LYS A 41 16.42 6.07 19.87
CA LYS A 41 15.50 5.10 19.25
C LYS A 41 14.67 4.40 20.30
N ASP A 42 13.49 3.91 19.91
CA ASP A 42 12.70 3.00 20.72
C ASP A 42 11.69 2.23 19.85
N ALA A 43 11.08 1.18 20.44
CA ALA A 43 9.95 0.48 19.85
C ALA A 43 8.68 1.33 19.97
N GLY A 44 7.87 1.34 18.90
CA GLY A 44 6.60 2.05 18.85
C GLY A 44 6.55 3.12 17.77
N ARG A 45 5.54 3.96 17.85
CA ARG A 45 5.28 5.03 16.87
C ARG A 45 6.18 6.24 17.09
N ILE A 46 6.63 6.85 15.99
CA ILE A 46 7.53 7.99 16.02
C ILE A 46 6.98 9.18 16.82
N ASP A 47 5.67 9.46 16.73
CA ASP A 47 5.03 10.55 17.46
C ASP A 47 5.03 10.35 18.99
N GLN A 48 4.96 9.10 19.44
CA GLN A 48 5.08 8.73 20.86
C GLN A 48 6.54 8.80 21.32
N ILE A 49 7.43 8.17 20.57
CA ILE A 49 8.87 8.14 20.87
C ILE A 49 9.45 9.56 20.92
N ASN A 50 9.05 10.43 20.00
CA ASN A 50 9.53 11.82 20.00
C ASN A 50 9.09 12.62 21.22
N LYS A 51 7.92 12.35 21.80
CA LYS A 51 7.48 12.98 23.06
C LYS A 51 8.37 12.62 24.24
N GLU A 52 8.91 11.41 24.25
CA GLU A 52 9.74 10.89 25.35
C GLU A 52 11.21 11.22 25.14
N LEU A 53 11.74 11.02 23.93
CA LEU A 53 13.16 11.13 23.64
C LEU A 53 13.57 12.49 23.07
N ASN A 54 12.63 13.30 22.56
CA ASN A 54 12.89 14.59 21.91
C ASN A 54 14.02 14.53 20.87
N PHE A 55 13.73 14.07 19.67
CA PHE A 55 14.74 14.00 18.59
C PHE A 55 15.29 15.37 18.18
N ASP A 56 14.53 16.45 18.38
CA ASP A 56 14.90 17.79 17.91
C ASP A 56 16.12 18.38 18.64
N ASP A 57 16.45 17.86 19.82
CA ASP A 57 17.63 18.32 20.59
C ASP A 57 18.92 17.56 20.23
N MET A 58 18.88 16.59 19.27
CA MET A 58 20.07 15.87 18.85
C MET A 58 20.98 16.77 18.02
N PRO A 59 22.25 16.94 18.42
CA PRO A 59 23.22 17.70 17.65
C PRO A 59 23.71 16.93 16.43
N GLY A 60 24.44 17.60 15.54
CA GLY A 60 25.09 16.99 14.39
C GLY A 60 24.51 17.39 13.05
N TYR A 61 25.37 17.37 12.05
CA TYR A 61 25.11 17.85 10.69
C TYR A 61 25.01 16.71 9.67
N ILE A 62 25.21 15.46 10.09
CA ILE A 62 25.07 14.25 9.30
C ILE A 62 24.26 13.26 10.13
N GLY A 63 23.28 12.62 9.53
CA GLY A 63 22.46 11.64 10.25
C GLY A 63 21.60 10.78 9.35
N LEU A 64 21.14 9.66 9.91
CA LEU A 64 20.16 8.74 9.35
C LEU A 64 18.99 8.58 10.30
N GLY A 65 17.82 8.31 9.75
CA GLY A 65 16.64 7.97 10.52
C GLY A 65 15.80 6.89 9.85
N HIS A 66 15.01 6.19 10.64
CA HIS A 66 14.18 5.09 10.15
C HIS A 66 12.91 4.93 10.98
N VAL A 67 11.79 4.61 10.31
CA VAL A 67 10.57 4.07 10.91
C VAL A 67 10.46 2.61 10.50
N ARG A 68 10.26 1.72 11.46
CA ARG A 68 10.37 0.28 11.28
C ARG A 68 9.00 -0.40 11.18
N SER A 69 8.84 -1.26 10.19
CA SER A 69 7.87 -2.35 10.18
C SER A 69 8.63 -3.66 10.40
N ALA A 70 8.28 -4.41 11.44
CA ALA A 70 9.07 -5.56 11.86
C ALA A 70 8.94 -6.73 10.87
N THR A 71 10.05 -7.17 10.31
CA THR A 71 10.18 -8.38 9.48
C THR A 71 10.93 -9.47 10.25
N HIS A 72 12.16 -9.20 10.68
CA HIS A 72 12.97 -10.06 11.55
C HIS A 72 13.10 -9.43 12.94
N GLY A 73 12.85 -10.21 13.99
CA GLY A 73 12.85 -9.73 15.38
C GLY A 73 11.58 -8.94 15.74
N ARG A 74 11.01 -9.22 16.92
CA ARG A 74 9.81 -8.52 17.42
C ARG A 74 10.04 -7.01 17.56
N PRO A 75 8.98 -6.18 17.63
CA PRO A 75 9.09 -4.80 18.08
C PRO A 75 9.75 -4.71 19.46
N ALA A 76 10.96 -4.14 19.50
CA ALA A 76 11.75 -3.96 20.72
C ALA A 76 12.89 -2.97 20.44
N TYR A 77 13.40 -2.32 21.49
CA TYR A 77 14.49 -1.35 21.39
C TYR A 77 15.70 -1.90 20.65
N GLU A 78 16.15 -3.11 21.00
CA GLU A 78 17.32 -3.77 20.38
C GLU A 78 17.15 -4.03 18.89
N ASN A 79 15.92 -4.21 18.41
CA ASN A 79 15.60 -4.48 17.02
C ASN A 79 15.24 -3.23 16.22
N THR A 80 15.17 -2.06 16.87
CA THR A 80 14.87 -0.79 16.21
C THR A 80 16.12 -0.20 15.58
N HIS A 81 16.02 0.23 14.32
CA HIS A 81 17.11 0.91 13.62
C HIS A 81 17.28 2.35 14.13
N PRO A 82 18.50 2.92 14.05
CA PRO A 82 19.74 2.37 13.47
C PRO A 82 20.40 1.30 14.33
N LEU A 83 21.19 0.43 13.66
CA LEU A 83 22.00 -0.61 14.29
C LEU A 83 23.48 -0.35 14.00
N LEU A 84 24.35 -0.78 14.92
CA LEU A 84 25.78 -0.52 14.84
C LEU A 84 26.57 -1.80 14.51
N ASP A 85 27.78 -1.61 13.98
CA ASP A 85 28.82 -2.63 13.94
C ASP A 85 29.46 -2.84 15.33
N CYS A 86 30.35 -3.85 15.49
CA CYS A 86 31.02 -4.12 16.76
C CYS A 86 31.93 -2.96 17.21
N THR A 87 32.45 -2.20 16.27
CA THR A 87 33.39 -1.10 16.57
C THR A 87 32.71 0.23 16.87
N GLY A 88 31.40 0.33 16.60
CA GLY A 88 30.64 1.58 16.73
C GLY A 88 31.06 2.65 15.70
N ASN A 89 31.65 2.24 14.57
CA ASN A 89 32.05 3.16 13.50
C ASN A 89 31.04 3.24 12.35
N LEU A 90 30.18 2.23 12.23
CA LEU A 90 29.15 2.14 11.20
C LEU A 90 27.77 2.10 11.82
N ALA A 91 26.83 2.84 11.25
CA ALA A 91 25.41 2.78 11.61
C ALA A 91 24.59 2.48 10.36
N ILE A 92 23.66 1.51 10.44
CA ILE A 92 22.82 1.09 9.31
C ILE A 92 21.35 1.28 9.59
N VAL A 93 20.60 1.66 8.55
CA VAL A 93 19.15 1.53 8.46
C VAL A 93 18.80 0.73 7.20
N MET A 94 17.75 -0.08 7.25
CA MET A 94 17.36 -0.98 6.18
C MET A 94 15.84 -1.05 6.07
N ASP A 95 15.34 -1.09 4.84
CA ASP A 95 13.98 -1.45 4.46
C ASP A 95 14.03 -2.68 3.56
N GLY A 96 13.21 -3.69 3.85
CA GLY A 96 13.19 -4.94 3.10
C GLY A 96 13.59 -6.17 3.90
N ILE A 97 14.04 -7.22 3.21
CA ILE A 97 14.33 -8.52 3.82
C ILE A 97 15.48 -9.27 3.12
N LEU A 98 16.32 -9.94 3.90
CA LEU A 98 17.29 -10.93 3.43
C LEU A 98 16.68 -12.33 3.44
N SER A 99 16.72 -13.02 2.29
CA SER A 99 16.15 -14.38 2.18
C SER A 99 16.98 -15.46 2.88
N ASN A 100 18.27 -15.19 3.08
CA ASN A 100 19.22 -16.14 3.68
C ASN A 100 19.68 -15.71 5.08
N TYR A 101 18.80 -15.11 5.87
CA TYR A 101 19.11 -14.60 7.22
C TYR A 101 19.82 -15.64 8.11
N TYR A 102 19.30 -16.85 8.20
CA TYR A 102 19.82 -17.88 9.11
C TYR A 102 21.18 -18.40 8.68
N GLU A 103 21.37 -18.61 7.38
CA GLU A 103 22.64 -19.06 6.80
C GLU A 103 23.73 -18.02 7.02
N LEU A 104 23.42 -16.76 6.72
CA LEU A 104 24.35 -15.65 6.87
C LEU A 104 24.71 -15.40 8.34
N ARG A 105 23.73 -15.47 9.24
CA ARG A 105 24.00 -15.36 10.68
C ARG A 105 24.92 -16.47 11.18
N LYS A 106 24.75 -17.70 10.69
CA LYS A 106 25.62 -18.83 11.01
C LYS A 106 27.01 -18.66 10.43
N GLU A 107 27.14 -18.12 9.21
CA GLU A 107 28.41 -17.83 8.55
C GLU A 107 29.22 -16.77 9.31
N LEU A 108 28.59 -15.69 9.74
CA LEU A 108 29.20 -14.64 10.56
C LEU A 108 29.60 -15.16 11.95
N GLY A 109 28.85 -16.12 12.49
CA GLY A 109 29.17 -16.86 13.71
C GLY A 109 29.46 -15.97 14.91
N ASP A 110 30.38 -16.44 15.75
CA ASP A 110 30.81 -15.76 16.99
C ASP A 110 31.88 -14.68 16.74
N ALA A 111 32.21 -14.38 15.49
CA ALA A 111 33.15 -13.33 15.16
C ALA A 111 32.63 -11.92 15.40
N HIS A 112 31.33 -11.80 15.54
CA HIS A 112 30.61 -10.53 15.77
C HIS A 112 29.70 -10.60 16.99
N ASN A 113 29.57 -9.47 17.69
CA ASN A 113 28.65 -9.33 18.81
C ASN A 113 27.28 -8.84 18.34
N PHE A 114 26.35 -9.77 18.16
CA PHE A 114 24.98 -9.44 17.75
C PHE A 114 24.16 -8.92 18.91
N THR A 115 23.61 -7.73 18.75
CA THR A 115 22.75 -7.06 19.75
C THR A 115 21.27 -7.17 19.40
N SER A 116 20.94 -7.54 18.16
CA SER A 116 19.58 -7.65 17.67
C SER A 116 19.29 -8.99 16.99
N ARG A 117 18.05 -9.13 16.53
CA ARG A 117 17.59 -10.27 15.72
C ARG A 117 17.16 -9.81 14.31
N THR A 118 17.73 -8.72 13.83
CA THR A 118 17.38 -8.16 12.53
C THR A 118 18.40 -8.54 11.46
N ASP A 119 17.96 -8.59 10.24
CA ASP A 119 18.81 -8.83 9.07
C ASP A 119 19.69 -7.62 8.73
N ALA A 120 19.28 -6.42 9.09
CA ALA A 120 20.09 -5.21 8.94
C ALA A 120 21.42 -5.30 9.71
N GLU A 121 21.41 -5.90 10.91
CA GLU A 121 22.62 -6.09 11.72
C GLU A 121 23.63 -7.04 11.03
N LEU A 122 23.13 -8.05 10.31
CA LEU A 122 24.01 -8.93 9.54
C LEU A 122 24.76 -8.16 8.44
N ILE A 123 24.11 -7.21 7.79
CA ILE A 123 24.71 -6.42 6.73
C ILE A 123 25.82 -5.50 7.27
N VAL A 124 25.58 -4.82 8.40
CA VAL A 124 26.62 -3.94 8.95
C VAL A 124 27.85 -4.74 9.41
N HIS A 125 27.65 -5.93 9.97
CA HIS A 125 28.75 -6.81 10.32
C HIS A 125 29.49 -7.40 9.11
N LEU A 126 28.81 -7.66 7.99
CA LEU A 126 29.48 -8.02 6.73
C LEU A 126 30.38 -6.89 6.21
N VAL A 127 29.89 -5.65 6.28
CA VAL A 127 30.71 -4.50 5.89
C VAL A 127 31.92 -4.36 6.83
N GLU A 128 31.71 -4.45 8.14
CA GLU A 128 32.76 -4.46 9.16
C GLU A 128 33.82 -5.55 8.86
N GLN A 129 33.39 -6.79 8.59
CA GLN A 129 34.27 -7.89 8.28
C GLN A 129 35.13 -7.62 7.01
N GLY A 130 34.51 -7.02 5.98
CA GLY A 130 35.21 -6.59 4.78
C GLY A 130 36.30 -5.56 5.09
N LEU A 131 35.98 -4.56 5.89
CA LEU A 131 36.91 -3.52 6.33
C LEU A 131 38.07 -4.11 7.15
N ASN A 132 37.79 -5.00 8.07
CA ASN A 132 38.81 -5.71 8.88
C ASN A 132 39.76 -6.59 8.03
N LYS A 133 39.28 -7.05 6.86
CA LYS A 133 40.10 -7.78 5.87
C LYS A 133 40.84 -6.85 4.89
N GLY A 134 40.83 -5.54 5.11
CA GLY A 134 41.53 -4.55 4.27
C GLY A 134 40.77 -4.09 3.03
N SER A 135 39.48 -4.42 2.93
CA SER A 135 38.57 -3.86 1.92
C SER A 135 38.17 -2.43 2.26
N ASN A 136 37.43 -1.77 1.39
CA ASN A 136 36.79 -0.49 1.65
C ASN A 136 35.27 -0.65 1.68
N THR A 137 34.53 0.38 2.15
CA THR A 137 33.08 0.37 2.27
C THR A 137 32.40 0.08 0.94
N ILE A 138 32.90 0.63 -0.18
CA ILE A 138 32.31 0.45 -1.52
C ILE A 138 32.42 -1.01 -1.99
N ASN A 139 33.59 -1.62 -1.84
CA ASN A 139 33.79 -3.02 -2.21
C ASN A 139 32.97 -3.98 -1.33
N SER A 140 32.80 -3.65 -0.06
CA SER A 140 31.94 -4.41 0.85
C SER A 140 30.47 -4.30 0.43
N LEU A 141 29.99 -3.13 -0.01
CA LEU A 141 28.65 -2.95 -0.57
C LEU A 141 28.44 -3.67 -1.90
N GLN A 142 29.48 -3.82 -2.72
CA GLN A 142 29.44 -4.65 -3.92
C GLN A 142 29.18 -6.13 -3.58
N TYR A 143 29.71 -6.63 -2.47
CA TYR A 143 29.38 -7.96 -1.97
C TYR A 143 27.94 -8.03 -1.44
N VAL A 144 27.53 -7.06 -0.63
CA VAL A 144 26.15 -6.96 -0.07
C VAL A 144 25.10 -6.98 -1.18
N GLN A 145 25.35 -6.31 -2.30
CA GLN A 145 24.43 -6.29 -3.44
C GLN A 145 24.12 -7.68 -4.04
N LYS A 146 25.02 -8.66 -3.84
CA LYS A 146 24.83 -10.03 -4.34
C LYS A 146 24.01 -10.92 -3.40
N LEU A 147 23.74 -10.46 -2.19
CA LEU A 147 22.93 -11.21 -1.22
C LEU A 147 21.52 -11.44 -1.75
N PRO A 148 20.96 -12.65 -1.53
CA PRO A 148 19.58 -12.93 -1.92
C PRO A 148 18.60 -12.20 -1.00
N GLY A 149 17.67 -11.49 -1.60
CA GLY A 149 16.65 -10.72 -0.88
C GLY A 149 16.18 -9.52 -1.67
N TYR A 150 15.28 -8.79 -1.06
CA TYR A 150 14.72 -7.55 -1.57
C TYR A 150 14.86 -6.48 -0.50
N PHE A 151 15.89 -5.67 -0.60
CA PHE A 151 16.24 -4.71 0.45
C PHE A 151 16.91 -3.46 -0.09
N THR A 152 16.87 -2.43 0.73
CA THR A 152 17.51 -1.14 0.48
C THR A 152 18.12 -0.65 1.78
N ILE A 153 19.36 -0.21 1.73
CA ILE A 153 20.12 0.20 2.92
C ILE A 153 20.66 1.62 2.78
N ALA A 154 20.82 2.27 3.94
CA ALA A 154 21.68 3.42 4.10
C ALA A 154 22.64 3.16 5.27
N LEU A 155 23.92 3.30 4.99
CA LEU A 155 25.02 3.10 5.93
C LEU A 155 25.71 4.44 6.19
N LEU A 156 25.85 4.82 7.44
CA LEU A 156 26.59 5.99 7.88
C LEU A 156 27.95 5.53 8.45
N ASP A 157 29.02 5.96 7.83
CA ASP A 157 30.38 5.72 8.29
C ASP A 157 30.93 6.99 8.96
N LYS A 158 31.18 6.93 10.27
CA LYS A 158 31.63 8.11 11.03
C LYS A 158 33.10 8.48 10.76
N ARG A 159 33.90 7.54 10.26
CA ARG A 159 35.34 7.74 10.00
C ARG A 159 35.60 8.70 8.84
N ASP A 160 34.80 8.59 7.77
CA ASP A 160 34.90 9.46 6.59
C ASP A 160 33.72 10.43 6.45
N LYS A 161 32.79 10.38 7.43
CA LYS A 161 31.61 11.26 7.53
C LYS A 161 30.75 11.22 6.25
N LYS A 162 30.53 10.01 5.72
CA LYS A 162 29.73 9.77 4.52
C LYS A 162 28.54 8.88 4.80
N ILE A 163 27.53 9.05 3.95
CA ILE A 163 26.39 8.15 3.86
C ILE A 163 26.53 7.37 2.55
N TYR A 164 26.48 6.06 2.66
CA TYR A 164 26.47 5.11 1.55
C TYR A 164 25.07 4.52 1.42
N ALA A 165 24.48 4.60 0.25
CA ALA A 165 23.17 4.02 -0.02
C ALA A 165 23.28 2.96 -1.11
N LEU A 166 22.62 1.82 -0.90
CA LEU A 166 22.53 0.73 -1.87
C LEU A 166 21.07 0.32 -2.03
N SER A 167 20.60 0.24 -3.27
CA SER A 167 19.32 -0.35 -3.60
C SER A 167 19.50 -1.75 -4.20
N ASN A 168 18.88 -2.75 -3.56
CA ASN A 168 18.70 -4.11 -4.08
C ASN A 168 17.20 -4.48 -4.09
N GLY A 169 16.35 -3.53 -4.40
CA GLY A 169 14.91 -3.69 -4.35
C GLY A 169 14.17 -2.39 -4.63
N ASN A 170 13.66 -1.76 -3.59
CA ASN A 170 12.99 -0.48 -3.70
C ASN A 170 13.98 0.64 -4.06
N PRO A 171 13.61 1.54 -4.97
CA PRO A 171 14.44 2.69 -5.27
C PRO A 171 14.52 3.63 -4.08
N LEU A 172 15.64 4.37 -3.98
CA LEU A 172 15.79 5.51 -3.09
C LEU A 172 15.77 6.80 -3.88
N ILE A 173 15.32 7.86 -3.23
CA ILE A 173 15.33 9.20 -3.77
C ILE A 173 16.44 9.98 -3.07
N ILE A 174 17.34 10.54 -3.86
CA ILE A 174 18.38 11.43 -3.39
C ILE A 174 18.03 12.83 -3.87
N ALA A 175 18.09 13.79 -2.97
CA ALA A 175 17.78 15.17 -3.29
C ALA A 175 18.93 16.08 -2.88
N THR A 176 19.18 17.13 -3.66
CA THR A 176 20.20 18.12 -3.37
C THR A 176 19.68 19.53 -3.43
N SER A 177 20.12 20.37 -2.49
CA SER A 177 20.12 21.82 -2.57
C SER A 177 21.57 22.35 -2.58
N GLU A 178 21.76 23.64 -2.48
CA GLU A 178 23.11 24.24 -2.43
C GLU A 178 23.95 23.74 -1.23
N ASN A 179 23.31 23.51 -0.08
CA ASN A 179 23.99 23.23 1.18
C ASN A 179 23.60 21.90 1.82
N GLU A 180 22.72 21.14 1.19
CA GLU A 180 22.13 19.94 1.82
C GLU A 180 21.98 18.79 0.83
N VAL A 181 22.20 17.58 1.32
CA VAL A 181 21.96 16.34 0.62
C VAL A 181 21.01 15.49 1.44
N PHE A 182 19.93 15.04 0.80
CA PHE A 182 18.90 14.21 1.40
C PHE A 182 18.86 12.84 0.78
N LEU A 183 18.48 11.85 1.57
CA LEU A 183 18.15 10.50 1.14
C LEU A 183 16.80 10.13 1.73
N SER A 184 15.92 9.59 0.91
CA SER A 184 14.62 9.12 1.37
C SER A 184 14.11 7.93 0.54
N SER A 185 13.28 7.10 1.15
CA SER A 185 12.50 6.10 0.42
C SER A 185 11.34 6.70 -0.36
N GLU A 186 10.92 7.95 -0.07
CA GLU A 186 9.78 8.61 -0.69
C GLU A 186 9.97 10.12 -0.79
N GLU A 187 9.51 10.71 -1.89
CA GLU A 187 9.63 12.17 -2.12
C GLU A 187 8.93 13.00 -1.03
N GLN A 188 7.80 12.52 -0.51
CA GLN A 188 7.01 13.25 0.48
C GLN A 188 7.74 13.48 1.82
N ALA A 189 8.78 12.69 2.11
CA ALA A 189 9.60 12.91 3.31
C ALA A 189 10.58 14.06 3.17
N LEU A 190 10.83 14.51 1.94
CA LEU A 190 11.79 15.57 1.66
C LEU A 190 11.20 16.96 1.92
N PRO A 191 12.00 17.94 2.37
CA PRO A 191 11.59 19.35 2.35
C PRO A 191 11.51 19.81 0.88
N MET A 192 10.33 20.19 0.42
CA MET A 192 9.99 20.29 -1.02
C MET A 192 10.51 21.53 -1.77
N ASP A 193 11.35 22.38 -1.15
CA ASP A 193 11.76 23.63 -1.78
C ASP A 193 12.99 23.44 -2.69
N GLN A 194 12.79 23.62 -4.00
CA GLN A 194 13.83 23.76 -5.05
C GLN A 194 14.91 22.66 -5.09
N LEU A 195 14.52 21.40 -4.84
CA LEU A 195 15.44 20.26 -4.85
C LEU A 195 15.63 19.69 -6.26
N LYS A 196 16.86 19.31 -6.60
CA LYS A 196 17.17 18.40 -7.70
C LYS A 196 17.07 16.97 -7.19
N LEU A 197 16.19 16.17 -7.78
CA LEU A 197 15.94 14.79 -7.36
C LEU A 197 16.63 13.80 -8.29
N TYR A 198 17.20 12.75 -7.70
CA TYR A 198 17.78 11.60 -8.40
C TYR A 198 17.14 10.33 -7.88
N THR A 199 16.83 9.39 -8.77
CA THR A 199 16.33 8.07 -8.35
C THR A 199 17.46 7.06 -8.40
N LEU A 200 17.82 6.51 -7.23
CA LEU A 200 18.77 5.39 -7.10
C LEU A 200 18.01 4.08 -7.33
N SER A 201 18.29 3.42 -8.44
CA SER A 201 17.64 2.18 -8.84
C SER A 201 18.38 0.94 -8.33
N THR A 202 17.75 -0.24 -8.45
CA THR A 202 18.37 -1.52 -8.09
C THR A 202 19.72 -1.72 -8.76
N GLY A 203 20.72 -2.15 -7.99
CA GLY A 203 22.08 -2.36 -8.47
C GLY A 203 22.94 -1.09 -8.58
N GLN A 204 22.49 0.00 -7.92
CA GLN A 204 23.24 1.25 -7.87
C GLN A 204 23.63 1.59 -6.43
N ILE A 205 24.79 2.21 -6.28
CA ILE A 205 25.32 2.75 -5.03
C ILE A 205 25.38 4.28 -5.16
N ALA A 206 24.94 4.99 -4.12
CA ALA A 206 25.20 6.40 -3.97
C ALA A 206 26.12 6.65 -2.77
N ILE A 207 27.07 7.55 -2.96
CA ILE A 207 27.99 8.03 -1.93
C ILE A 207 27.70 9.49 -1.72
N MET A 208 27.24 9.83 -0.53
CA MET A 208 26.85 11.21 -0.16
C MET A 208 27.84 11.76 0.85
N SER A 209 28.30 12.97 0.62
CA SER A 209 29.23 13.72 1.47
C SER A 209 28.84 15.21 1.51
N ALA A 210 29.51 15.98 2.36
CA ALA A 210 29.38 17.44 2.39
C ALA A 210 29.75 18.10 1.05
N ASN A 211 30.56 17.41 0.21
CA ASN A 211 31.03 17.90 -1.08
C ASN A 211 30.12 17.52 -2.26
N GLY A 212 29.07 16.75 -2.03
CA GLY A 212 28.10 16.32 -3.06
C GLY A 212 27.85 14.83 -3.10
N ILE A 213 27.40 14.35 -4.26
CA ILE A 213 26.96 12.97 -4.48
C ILE A 213 27.76 12.34 -5.62
N GLU A 214 28.10 11.08 -5.43
CA GLU A 214 28.66 10.22 -6.48
C GLU A 214 27.77 8.96 -6.64
N PHE A 215 27.51 8.57 -7.89
CA PHE A 215 26.75 7.37 -8.21
C PHE A 215 27.64 6.33 -8.86
N LEU A 216 27.49 5.07 -8.45
CA LEU A 216 28.26 3.94 -8.97
C LEU A 216 27.31 2.79 -9.35
N SER A 217 27.70 2.01 -10.35
CA SER A 217 27.13 0.68 -10.57
C SER A 217 27.64 -0.26 -9.49
N ALA A 218 26.75 -0.92 -8.75
CA ALA A 218 27.15 -1.85 -7.69
C ALA A 218 27.90 -3.09 -8.24
N SER A 219 27.63 -3.51 -9.48
CA SER A 219 28.28 -4.66 -10.09
C SER A 219 29.70 -4.36 -10.60
N THR A 220 29.92 -3.18 -11.20
CA THR A 220 31.19 -2.83 -11.87
C THR A 220 32.01 -1.77 -11.15
N LEU A 221 31.40 -1.06 -10.18
CA LEU A 221 31.93 0.11 -9.48
C LEU A 221 32.28 1.30 -10.40
N GLN A 222 31.81 1.27 -11.64
CA GLN A 222 31.97 2.38 -12.57
C GLN A 222 31.03 3.53 -12.19
N LYS A 223 31.51 4.76 -12.40
CA LYS A 223 30.70 5.97 -12.18
C LYS A 223 29.51 6.00 -13.13
N LEU A 224 28.36 6.40 -12.59
CA LEU A 224 27.11 6.61 -13.31
C LEU A 224 26.79 8.10 -13.34
N SER A 225 26.27 8.57 -14.46
CA SER A 225 25.63 9.87 -14.58
C SER A 225 24.13 9.66 -14.50
N LEU A 226 23.50 10.14 -13.42
CA LEU A 226 22.05 10.12 -13.32
C LEU A 226 21.49 11.52 -13.65
N GLU A 227 20.47 11.56 -14.47
CA GLU A 227 19.80 12.81 -14.78
C GLU A 227 18.86 13.23 -13.65
N PRO A 228 18.94 14.48 -13.18
CA PRO A 228 18.04 14.98 -12.18
C PRO A 228 16.65 15.21 -12.77
N HIS A 229 15.63 14.96 -11.95
CA HIS A 229 14.24 15.29 -12.26
C HIS A 229 13.66 16.25 -11.23
N ARG A 230 12.56 16.89 -11.56
CA ARG A 230 11.82 17.74 -10.61
C ARG A 230 10.84 16.90 -9.81
N GLY A 231 10.65 17.22 -8.54
CA GLY A 231 9.64 16.60 -7.70
C GLY A 231 8.21 16.84 -8.20
N ILE A 232 7.32 15.90 -7.93
CA ILE A 232 5.93 15.93 -8.41
C ILE A 232 5.04 16.72 -7.43
N GLY A 233 5.32 18.00 -7.25
CA GLY A 233 4.43 18.95 -6.57
C GLY A 233 4.63 19.09 -5.06
N GLN A 234 3.87 20.03 -4.47
CA GLN A 234 3.90 20.31 -3.04
C GLN A 234 3.20 19.21 -2.25
N PHE A 235 3.85 18.73 -1.19
CA PHE A 235 3.20 17.90 -0.19
C PHE A 235 2.23 18.77 0.64
N ILE A 236 0.94 18.52 0.49
CA ILE A 236 -0.07 19.10 1.39
C ILE A 236 -0.18 18.13 2.57
N GLU A 237 0.15 18.59 3.76
CA GLU A 237 0.02 17.75 4.97
C GLU A 237 -1.43 17.34 5.15
N PRO A 238 -1.73 16.02 5.17
CA PRO A 238 -3.10 15.55 5.30
C PRO A 238 -3.65 15.93 6.67
N SER A 239 -4.82 16.58 6.68
CA SER A 239 -5.53 16.92 7.91
C SER A 239 -6.78 16.07 8.06
N LYS A 240 -7.07 15.62 9.28
CA LYS A 240 -8.34 14.95 9.63
C LYS A 240 -9.55 15.88 9.53
N GLY A 241 -9.31 17.20 9.60
CA GLY A 241 -10.40 18.18 9.66
C GLY A 241 -11.30 17.94 10.89
N ALA A 242 -12.61 17.85 10.67
CA ALA A 242 -13.61 17.60 11.71
C ALA A 242 -13.77 16.09 12.09
N PHE A 243 -12.99 15.20 11.48
CA PHE A 243 -13.11 13.77 11.72
C PHE A 243 -12.11 13.29 12.78
N ASN A 244 -12.50 12.28 13.55
CA ASN A 244 -11.63 11.68 14.56
C ASN A 244 -10.49 10.84 13.95
N HIS A 245 -10.77 10.18 12.81
CA HIS A 245 -9.86 9.26 12.13
C HIS A 245 -9.75 9.59 10.64
N PHE A 246 -8.56 9.32 10.05
CA PHE A 246 -8.37 9.44 8.61
C PHE A 246 -9.26 8.49 7.83
N MET A 247 -9.43 7.23 8.29
CA MET A 247 -10.32 6.28 7.63
C MET A 247 -11.74 6.82 7.50
N GLN A 248 -12.28 7.44 8.56
CA GLN A 248 -13.60 8.07 8.49
C GLN A 248 -13.64 9.20 7.45
N LYS A 249 -12.68 10.12 7.53
CA LYS A 249 -12.58 11.22 6.56
C LYS A 249 -12.53 10.70 5.14
N GLU A 250 -11.69 9.71 4.87
CA GLU A 250 -11.45 9.16 3.54
C GLU A 250 -12.68 8.42 2.98
N ILE A 251 -13.49 7.79 3.84
CA ILE A 251 -14.80 7.24 3.45
C ILE A 251 -15.74 8.37 2.98
N TYR A 252 -15.80 9.47 3.71
CA TYR A 252 -16.63 10.63 3.33
C TYR A 252 -16.03 11.40 2.13
N ASP A 253 -14.71 11.41 1.95
CA ASP A 253 -14.03 11.98 0.78
C ASP A 253 -14.29 11.17 -0.51
N THR A 254 -14.90 9.99 -0.45
CA THR A 254 -15.16 9.14 -1.62
C THR A 254 -15.97 9.86 -2.69
N SER A 255 -16.94 10.66 -2.31
CA SER A 255 -17.72 11.50 -3.22
C SER A 255 -16.81 12.39 -4.07
N GLU A 256 -15.90 13.13 -3.42
CA GLU A 256 -14.95 14.00 -4.09
C GLU A 256 -13.91 13.21 -4.91
N ALA A 257 -13.46 12.06 -4.39
CA ALA A 257 -12.50 11.19 -5.08
C ALA A 257 -13.06 10.67 -6.41
N ILE A 258 -14.33 10.26 -6.45
CA ILE A 258 -15.02 9.84 -7.69
C ILE A 258 -15.16 11.01 -8.66
N SER A 259 -15.53 12.19 -8.17
CA SER A 259 -15.62 13.39 -8.99
C SER A 259 -14.27 13.74 -9.62
N ARG A 260 -13.18 13.68 -8.84
CA ARG A 260 -11.81 13.87 -9.38
C ARG A 260 -11.43 12.80 -10.39
N ALA A 261 -11.67 11.52 -10.09
CA ALA A 261 -11.37 10.42 -11.01
C ALA A 261 -12.12 10.56 -12.34
N ALA A 262 -13.35 11.08 -12.33
CA ALA A 262 -14.13 11.35 -13.53
C ALA A 262 -13.56 12.50 -14.39
N ASN A 263 -12.88 13.46 -13.77
CA ASN A 263 -12.46 14.71 -14.44
C ASN A 263 -10.96 14.79 -14.72
N VAL A 264 -10.11 14.11 -13.95
CA VAL A 264 -8.63 14.16 -14.09
C VAL A 264 -8.16 13.46 -15.37
N LEU A 265 -8.87 12.41 -15.79
CA LEU A 265 -8.49 11.64 -16.96
C LEU A 265 -8.88 12.39 -18.25
N GLN A 266 -7.87 12.91 -18.94
CA GLN A 266 -8.07 13.45 -20.28
C GLN A 266 -8.43 12.34 -21.25
N VAL A 267 -9.25 12.67 -22.25
CA VAL A 267 -9.76 11.69 -23.23
C VAL A 267 -8.61 11.03 -24.01
N GLU A 268 -7.56 11.78 -24.28
CA GLU A 268 -6.37 11.33 -24.99
C GLU A 268 -5.67 10.19 -24.23
N TYR A 269 -5.46 10.33 -22.93
CA TYR A 269 -4.84 9.28 -22.11
C TYR A 269 -5.71 8.02 -22.02
N LEU A 270 -7.04 8.19 -21.91
CA LEU A 270 -7.96 7.05 -21.96
C LEU A 270 -7.95 6.37 -23.32
N ARG A 271 -7.82 7.13 -24.42
CA ARG A 271 -7.72 6.58 -25.77
C ARG A 271 -6.44 5.77 -25.96
N ASP A 272 -5.30 6.28 -25.48
CA ASP A 272 -4.01 5.58 -25.54
C ASP A 272 -4.05 4.28 -24.73
N ALA A 273 -4.59 4.33 -23.50
CA ALA A 273 -4.77 3.15 -22.67
C ALA A 273 -5.74 2.14 -23.32
N TRP A 274 -6.85 2.62 -23.89
CA TRP A 274 -7.80 1.77 -24.61
C TRP A 274 -7.17 1.12 -25.86
N LEU A 275 -6.33 1.85 -26.58
CA LEU A 275 -5.61 1.30 -27.74
C LEU A 275 -4.73 0.10 -27.33
N LEU A 276 -4.04 0.20 -26.19
CA LEU A 276 -3.27 -0.95 -25.66
C LEU A 276 -4.17 -2.15 -25.38
N ILE A 277 -5.32 -1.95 -24.74
CA ILE A 277 -6.27 -3.01 -24.40
C ILE A 277 -6.84 -3.65 -25.67
N SER A 278 -7.30 -2.84 -26.63
CA SER A 278 -7.97 -3.32 -27.84
C SER A 278 -7.03 -4.08 -28.80
N LYS A 279 -5.71 -3.87 -28.69
CA LYS A 279 -4.69 -4.54 -29.51
C LYS A 279 -4.00 -5.68 -28.79
N ALA A 280 -4.22 -5.85 -27.49
CA ALA A 280 -3.63 -6.94 -26.73
C ALA A 280 -4.19 -8.30 -27.16
N ARG A 281 -3.32 -9.32 -27.21
CA ARG A 281 -3.72 -10.72 -27.39
C ARG A 281 -4.28 -11.31 -26.11
N ASN A 282 -3.61 -11.00 -25.00
CA ASN A 282 -3.99 -11.40 -23.65
C ASN A 282 -4.01 -10.18 -22.74
N VAL A 283 -5.02 -10.07 -21.87
CA VAL A 283 -5.14 -9.02 -20.88
C VAL A 283 -5.18 -9.65 -19.49
N ILE A 284 -4.21 -9.28 -18.64
CA ILE A 284 -4.11 -9.75 -17.26
C ILE A 284 -4.17 -8.55 -16.33
N LEU A 285 -5.11 -8.56 -15.39
CA LEU A 285 -5.21 -7.54 -14.34
C LEU A 285 -4.49 -8.06 -13.09
N LEU A 286 -3.60 -7.22 -12.53
CA LEU A 286 -2.85 -7.51 -11.31
C LEU A 286 -3.20 -6.50 -10.21
N GLY A 287 -3.36 -6.99 -9.00
CA GLY A 287 -3.54 -6.20 -7.79
C GLY A 287 -3.23 -7.02 -6.55
N SER A 288 -3.06 -6.37 -5.41
CA SER A 288 -2.95 -7.03 -4.10
C SER A 288 -4.06 -6.51 -3.18
N GLY A 289 -4.67 -7.40 -2.38
CA GLY A 289 -5.73 -7.02 -1.44
C GLY A 289 -6.87 -6.25 -2.11
N THR A 290 -7.19 -5.07 -1.61
CA THR A 290 -8.22 -4.18 -2.15
C THR A 290 -8.07 -3.90 -3.66
N SER A 291 -6.84 -3.74 -4.16
CA SER A 291 -6.60 -3.54 -5.59
C SER A 291 -6.89 -4.80 -6.42
N TYR A 292 -6.70 -5.99 -5.84
CA TYR A 292 -7.13 -7.24 -6.48
C TYR A 292 -8.66 -7.33 -6.57
N HIS A 293 -9.38 -6.94 -5.51
CA HIS A 293 -10.85 -6.88 -5.55
C HIS A 293 -11.35 -5.88 -6.60
N ALA A 294 -10.67 -4.74 -6.76
CA ALA A 294 -10.96 -3.79 -7.84
C ALA A 294 -10.70 -4.40 -9.22
N SER A 295 -9.64 -5.20 -9.39
CA SER A 295 -9.34 -5.85 -10.66
C SER A 295 -10.40 -6.88 -11.06
N LEU A 296 -11.01 -7.59 -10.10
CA LEU A 296 -12.11 -8.53 -10.36
C LEU A 296 -13.36 -7.80 -10.92
N ILE A 297 -13.69 -6.63 -10.38
CA ILE A 297 -14.78 -5.79 -10.90
C ILE A 297 -14.37 -5.20 -12.26
N GLY A 298 -13.13 -4.75 -12.42
CA GLY A 298 -12.58 -4.25 -13.67
C GLY A 298 -12.66 -5.27 -14.80
N LYS A 299 -12.34 -6.53 -14.53
CA LYS A 299 -12.55 -7.65 -15.46
C LYS A 299 -14.01 -7.72 -15.93
N TYR A 300 -14.95 -7.57 -15.01
CA TYR A 300 -16.37 -7.60 -15.37
C TYR A 300 -16.76 -6.40 -16.26
N TYR A 301 -16.26 -5.20 -15.97
CA TYR A 301 -16.49 -4.02 -16.80
C TYR A 301 -15.91 -4.20 -18.21
N LEU A 302 -14.68 -4.67 -18.33
CA LEU A 302 -14.02 -4.94 -19.62
C LEU A 302 -14.78 -6.01 -20.43
N ASN A 303 -15.24 -7.06 -19.76
CA ASN A 303 -16.03 -8.11 -20.43
C ASN A 303 -17.38 -7.57 -20.89
N THR A 304 -18.12 -6.85 -20.02
CA THR A 304 -19.50 -6.45 -20.29
C THR A 304 -19.60 -5.29 -21.30
N LEU A 305 -18.74 -4.29 -21.17
CA LEU A 305 -18.76 -3.09 -22.02
C LEU A 305 -17.92 -3.26 -23.28
N ALA A 306 -16.79 -3.97 -23.18
CA ALA A 306 -15.79 -4.03 -24.24
C ALA A 306 -15.68 -5.42 -24.90
N ASN A 307 -16.35 -6.45 -24.39
CA ASN A 307 -16.20 -7.85 -24.81
C ASN A 307 -14.72 -8.34 -24.79
N ILE A 308 -13.92 -7.80 -23.86
CA ILE A 308 -12.52 -8.18 -23.66
C ILE A 308 -12.47 -9.33 -22.63
N LYS A 309 -12.00 -10.49 -23.07
CA LYS A 309 -11.65 -11.58 -22.15
C LYS A 309 -10.36 -11.21 -21.43
N SER A 310 -10.40 -11.21 -20.11
CA SER A 310 -9.24 -10.92 -19.29
C SER A 310 -9.15 -11.86 -18.09
N GLU A 311 -7.95 -12.03 -17.58
CA GLU A 311 -7.65 -12.80 -16.39
C GLU A 311 -7.34 -11.84 -15.23
N THR A 312 -7.63 -12.27 -14.01
CA THR A 312 -7.23 -11.52 -12.80
C THR A 312 -6.44 -12.44 -11.89
N ILE A 313 -5.25 -12.00 -11.50
CA ILE A 313 -4.34 -12.79 -10.67
C ILE A 313 -3.87 -11.90 -9.50
N PRO A 314 -3.88 -12.39 -8.24
CA PRO A 314 -3.22 -11.68 -7.16
C PRO A 314 -1.74 -11.50 -7.48
N ALA A 315 -1.20 -10.30 -7.25
CA ALA A 315 0.17 -10.00 -7.67
C ALA A 315 1.22 -10.94 -7.02
N GLY A 316 1.00 -11.37 -5.77
CA GLY A 316 1.86 -12.35 -5.09
C GLY A 316 1.87 -13.73 -5.73
N GLU A 317 0.77 -14.13 -6.39
CA GLU A 317 0.62 -15.45 -7.04
C GLU A 317 1.07 -15.43 -8.51
N PHE A 318 1.20 -14.25 -9.11
CA PHE A 318 1.45 -14.12 -10.54
C PHE A 318 2.71 -14.84 -11.04
N LEU A 319 3.78 -14.83 -10.25
CA LEU A 319 5.04 -15.48 -10.63
C LEU A 319 4.96 -17.02 -10.62
N TYR A 320 3.97 -17.56 -9.93
CA TYR A 320 3.73 -19.00 -9.85
C TYR A 320 2.67 -19.47 -10.86
N GLU A 321 1.61 -18.70 -11.04
CA GLU A 321 0.44 -19.06 -11.82
C GLU A 321 0.45 -18.43 -13.23
N GLY A 322 0.63 -17.10 -13.32
CA GLY A 322 0.37 -16.34 -14.53
C GLY A 322 1.58 -16.09 -15.43
N ILE A 323 2.80 -16.14 -14.89
CA ILE A 323 4.00 -15.72 -15.63
C ILE A 323 4.26 -16.58 -16.88
N ASN A 324 3.87 -17.83 -16.88
CA ASN A 324 4.07 -18.73 -18.01
C ASN A 324 3.15 -18.42 -19.20
N ASN A 325 2.04 -17.70 -18.96
CA ASN A 325 1.09 -17.25 -19.99
C ASN A 325 1.51 -15.90 -20.59
N VAL A 326 2.61 -15.30 -20.13
CA VAL A 326 3.09 -14.01 -20.66
C VAL A 326 3.95 -14.24 -21.89
N GLU A 327 3.56 -13.60 -22.98
CA GLU A 327 4.25 -13.56 -24.26
C GLU A 327 4.15 -12.16 -24.89
N PRO A 328 4.91 -11.87 -25.97
CA PRO A 328 4.75 -10.61 -26.70
C PRO A 328 3.30 -10.44 -27.20
N GLY A 329 2.71 -9.28 -26.85
CA GLY A 329 1.29 -8.99 -27.07
C GLY A 329 0.43 -9.17 -25.83
N THR A 330 0.98 -9.62 -24.69
CA THR A 330 0.30 -9.58 -23.39
C THR A 330 0.31 -8.17 -22.82
N LEU A 331 -0.85 -7.70 -22.37
CA LEU A 331 -1.00 -6.47 -21.59
C LEU A 331 -1.24 -6.81 -20.13
N ILE A 332 -0.40 -6.27 -19.26
CA ILE A 332 -0.61 -6.28 -17.81
C ILE A 332 -1.27 -4.96 -17.41
N ILE A 333 -2.45 -5.02 -16.80
CA ILE A 333 -3.09 -3.87 -16.15
C ILE A 333 -2.80 -3.98 -14.65
N ALA A 334 -1.87 -3.19 -14.15
CA ALA A 334 -1.43 -3.22 -12.75
C ALA A 334 -2.13 -2.11 -11.96
N ILE A 335 -2.90 -2.49 -10.93
CA ILE A 335 -3.67 -1.57 -10.08
C ILE A 335 -2.99 -1.45 -8.73
N SER A 336 -2.66 -0.23 -8.31
CA SER A 336 -2.03 0.02 -7.02
C SER A 336 -2.32 1.42 -6.48
N GLN A 337 -2.71 1.51 -5.23
CA GLN A 337 -2.85 2.79 -4.52
C GLN A 337 -1.47 3.44 -4.32
N SER A 338 -0.51 2.71 -3.77
CA SER A 338 0.83 3.23 -3.47
C SER A 338 1.75 3.26 -4.68
N GLY A 339 1.60 2.29 -5.60
CA GLY A 339 2.53 2.05 -6.68
C GLY A 339 3.91 1.53 -6.24
N GLU A 340 4.03 1.07 -4.97
CA GLU A 340 5.28 0.62 -4.37
C GLU A 340 5.20 -0.83 -3.82
N SER A 341 4.09 -1.53 -4.00
CA SER A 341 3.95 -2.92 -3.53
C SER A 341 4.97 -3.83 -4.20
N ALA A 342 5.77 -4.53 -3.39
CA ALA A 342 6.88 -5.37 -3.87
C ALA A 342 6.42 -6.43 -4.88
N ASP A 343 5.32 -7.12 -4.58
CA ASP A 343 4.77 -8.17 -5.45
C ASP A 343 4.38 -7.63 -6.83
N ILE A 344 3.74 -6.46 -6.89
CA ILE A 344 3.36 -5.83 -8.17
C ILE A 344 4.60 -5.45 -8.95
N ILE A 345 5.57 -4.78 -8.33
CA ILE A 345 6.80 -4.34 -8.99
C ILE A 345 7.61 -5.53 -9.52
N ARG A 346 7.75 -6.58 -8.71
CA ARG A 346 8.43 -7.82 -9.13
C ARG A 346 7.71 -8.48 -10.31
N SER A 347 6.40 -8.57 -10.24
CA SER A 347 5.56 -9.20 -11.27
C SER A 347 5.63 -8.47 -12.60
N ILE A 348 5.49 -7.13 -12.62
CA ILE A 348 5.58 -6.36 -13.87
C ILE A 348 6.97 -6.40 -14.48
N ARG A 349 8.04 -6.37 -13.67
CA ARG A 349 9.42 -6.49 -14.17
C ARG A 349 9.66 -7.83 -14.86
N MET A 350 9.17 -8.92 -14.27
CA MET A 350 9.28 -10.25 -14.88
C MET A 350 8.42 -10.36 -16.14
N ALA A 351 7.22 -9.82 -16.16
CA ALA A 351 6.36 -9.79 -17.34
C ALA A 351 6.99 -8.99 -18.49
N LYS A 352 7.57 -7.82 -18.21
CA LYS A 352 8.30 -7.00 -19.21
C LYS A 352 9.48 -7.75 -19.83
N ARG A 353 10.22 -8.54 -19.05
CA ARG A 353 11.31 -9.39 -19.57
C ARG A 353 10.82 -10.44 -20.55
N ARG A 354 9.53 -10.82 -20.51
CA ARG A 354 8.87 -11.70 -21.46
C ARG A 354 8.13 -10.98 -22.59
N GLY A 355 8.31 -9.66 -22.69
CA GLY A 355 7.73 -8.85 -23.75
C GLY A 355 6.33 -8.30 -23.50
N ALA A 356 5.83 -8.35 -22.25
CA ALA A 356 4.55 -7.73 -21.90
C ALA A 356 4.65 -6.20 -21.92
N VAL A 357 3.52 -5.56 -22.25
CA VAL A 357 3.28 -4.13 -22.07
C VAL A 357 2.57 -3.92 -20.74
N VAL A 358 2.86 -2.84 -20.02
CA VAL A 358 2.28 -2.53 -18.72
C VAL A 358 1.49 -1.24 -18.77
N LEU A 359 0.20 -1.31 -18.40
CA LEU A 359 -0.68 -0.19 -18.09
C LEU A 359 -0.83 -0.10 -16.57
N GLY A 360 -0.34 0.98 -15.96
CA GLY A 360 -0.49 1.24 -14.53
C GLY A 360 -1.76 2.04 -14.23
N ILE A 361 -2.56 1.63 -13.25
CA ILE A 361 -3.66 2.41 -12.66
C ILE A 361 -3.24 2.75 -11.23
N ILE A 362 -2.88 4.03 -10.98
CA ILE A 362 -2.03 4.38 -9.84
C ILE A 362 -2.55 5.64 -9.15
N ASN A 363 -2.68 5.60 -7.82
CA ASN A 363 -3.08 6.81 -7.10
C ASN A 363 -1.90 7.74 -6.77
N ARG A 364 -0.76 7.16 -6.44
CA ARG A 364 0.43 7.92 -6.06
C ARG A 364 1.33 8.17 -7.26
N LEU A 365 1.34 9.42 -7.72
CA LEU A 365 2.24 9.86 -8.78
C LEU A 365 3.70 9.84 -8.30
N GLY A 366 4.64 9.63 -9.23
CA GLY A 366 6.06 9.49 -8.89
C GLY A 366 6.47 8.13 -8.33
N SER A 367 5.52 7.20 -8.20
CA SER A 367 5.79 5.85 -7.70
C SER A 367 6.58 4.98 -8.69
N THR A 368 7.13 3.88 -8.17
CA THR A 368 7.88 2.91 -8.97
C THR A 368 7.02 2.30 -10.07
N LEU A 369 5.78 1.93 -9.76
CA LEU A 369 4.86 1.40 -10.77
C LEU A 369 4.61 2.41 -11.90
N MET A 370 4.47 3.71 -11.58
CA MET A 370 4.32 4.74 -12.59
C MET A 370 5.52 4.77 -13.55
N ARG A 371 6.73 4.77 -13.03
CA ARG A 371 7.98 4.78 -13.82
C ARG A 371 8.20 3.51 -14.64
N GLU A 372 7.75 2.37 -14.12
CA GLU A 372 7.88 1.06 -14.77
C GLU A 372 6.79 0.80 -15.82
N SER A 373 5.69 1.53 -15.79
CA SER A 373 4.58 1.38 -16.72
C SER A 373 4.91 1.99 -18.09
N ASN A 374 4.42 1.38 -19.17
CA ASN A 374 4.50 1.93 -20.52
C ASN A 374 3.51 3.10 -20.70
N VAL A 375 2.32 2.95 -20.11
CA VAL A 375 1.29 3.98 -19.98
C VAL A 375 0.75 3.90 -18.57
N TYR A 376 0.35 5.02 -17.99
CA TYR A 376 -0.34 5.02 -16.69
C TYR A 376 -1.57 5.92 -16.69
N LEU A 377 -2.54 5.56 -15.85
CA LEU A 377 -3.73 6.35 -15.57
C LEU A 377 -3.75 6.70 -14.07
N PRO A 378 -3.85 7.97 -13.70
CA PRO A 378 -4.01 8.36 -12.31
C PRO A 378 -5.40 8.00 -11.78
N ILE A 379 -5.47 7.43 -10.57
CA ILE A 379 -6.74 7.13 -9.89
C ILE A 379 -7.42 8.43 -9.45
N GLY A 380 -6.64 9.42 -9.03
CA GLY A 380 -7.17 10.74 -8.65
C GLY A 380 -7.88 10.77 -7.29
N ALA A 381 -7.73 9.75 -6.45
CA ALA A 381 -8.36 9.72 -5.12
C ALA A 381 -7.79 10.75 -4.13
N GLY A 382 -6.66 11.38 -4.46
CA GLY A 382 -5.91 12.22 -3.54
C GLY A 382 -5.17 11.41 -2.46
N PRO A 383 -4.55 12.07 -1.46
CA PRO A 383 -3.85 11.38 -0.38
C PRO A 383 -4.79 10.46 0.39
N GLU A 384 -4.33 9.24 0.67
CA GLU A 384 -5.01 8.24 1.49
C GLU A 384 -4.04 7.73 2.54
N ILE A 385 -4.30 8.06 3.81
CA ILE A 385 -3.38 7.91 4.94
C ILE A 385 -3.70 6.67 5.77
N ALA A 386 -4.99 6.42 6.04
CA ALA A 386 -5.40 5.22 6.77
C ALA A 386 -4.87 3.97 6.08
N VAL A 387 -4.36 3.01 6.84
CA VAL A 387 -3.84 1.74 6.31
C VAL A 387 -4.91 0.99 5.53
N PRO A 388 -6.13 0.81 6.05
CA PRO A 388 -7.22 0.22 5.26
C PRO A 388 -7.59 1.15 4.08
N ALA A 389 -7.45 0.65 2.86
CA ALA A 389 -7.84 1.41 1.66
C ALA A 389 -9.36 1.63 1.60
N THR A 390 -9.78 2.83 1.22
CA THR A 390 -11.19 3.24 1.16
C THR A 390 -11.53 3.92 -0.17
N LYS A 391 -11.34 5.24 -0.25
CA LYS A 391 -11.67 6.04 -1.44
C LYS A 391 -10.89 5.65 -2.68
N SER A 392 -9.65 5.17 -2.51
CA SER A 392 -8.83 4.71 -3.64
C SER A 392 -9.41 3.46 -4.32
N PHE A 393 -10.05 2.55 -3.57
CA PHE A 393 -10.80 1.43 -4.14
C PHE A 393 -11.92 1.92 -5.05
N THR A 394 -12.80 2.76 -4.52
CA THR A 394 -13.97 3.25 -5.26
C THR A 394 -13.57 4.11 -6.46
N ALA A 395 -12.52 4.94 -6.31
CA ALA A 395 -11.97 5.73 -7.42
C ALA A 395 -11.30 4.84 -8.48
N SER A 396 -10.66 3.72 -8.11
CA SER A 396 -10.13 2.75 -9.07
C SER A 396 -11.24 2.14 -9.93
N LEU A 397 -12.40 1.84 -9.33
CA LEU A 397 -13.57 1.38 -10.07
C LEU A 397 -14.07 2.43 -11.06
N ALA A 398 -14.04 3.72 -10.68
CA ALA A 398 -14.42 4.81 -11.57
C ALA A 398 -13.47 4.94 -12.78
N VAL A 399 -12.17 4.73 -12.59
CA VAL A 399 -11.20 4.70 -13.70
C VAL A 399 -11.45 3.51 -14.62
N LEU A 400 -11.63 2.31 -14.05
CA LEU A 400 -11.88 1.09 -14.80
C LEU A 400 -13.18 1.14 -15.60
N LEU A 401 -14.24 1.76 -15.05
CA LEU A 401 -15.51 1.96 -15.75
C LEU A 401 -15.33 2.89 -16.96
N GLN A 402 -14.65 4.03 -16.78
CA GLN A 402 -14.36 4.97 -17.88
C GLN A 402 -13.52 4.28 -18.97
N LEU A 403 -12.49 3.53 -18.58
CA LEU A 403 -11.63 2.81 -19.51
C LEU A 403 -12.41 1.78 -20.33
N ALA A 404 -13.28 1.00 -19.69
CA ALA A 404 -14.11 0.01 -20.36
C ALA A 404 -15.18 0.67 -21.28
N SER A 405 -15.71 1.84 -20.90
CA SER A 405 -16.71 2.57 -21.70
C SER A 405 -16.16 3.13 -23.02
N MET A 406 -14.81 3.27 -23.13
CA MET A 406 -14.17 3.68 -24.38
C MET A 406 -14.46 2.74 -25.55
N ALA A 407 -14.72 1.46 -25.27
CA ALA A 407 -15.06 0.46 -26.29
C ALA A 407 -16.32 0.78 -27.10
N ARG A 408 -17.25 1.49 -26.47
CA ARG A 408 -18.56 1.84 -27.06
C ARG A 408 -18.68 3.32 -27.37
N GLU A 409 -17.60 4.09 -27.19
CA GLU A 409 -17.64 5.57 -27.28
C GLU A 409 -18.60 6.20 -26.24
N GLU A 410 -18.86 5.48 -25.11
CA GLU A 410 -19.80 5.87 -24.06
C GLU A 410 -19.12 6.56 -22.86
N LEU A 411 -17.96 7.21 -23.05
CA LEU A 411 -17.24 7.87 -21.97
C LEU A 411 -18.09 8.93 -21.23
N GLU A 412 -18.85 9.73 -21.97
CA GLU A 412 -19.70 10.76 -21.36
C GLU A 412 -20.86 10.16 -20.55
N TRP A 413 -21.40 9.01 -20.96
CA TRP A 413 -22.35 8.26 -20.15
C TRP A 413 -21.68 7.82 -18.83
N ALA A 414 -20.49 7.20 -18.87
CA ALA A 414 -19.78 6.79 -17.67
C ALA A 414 -19.51 7.96 -16.72
N ARG A 415 -19.06 9.08 -17.25
CA ARG A 415 -18.82 10.32 -16.48
C ARG A 415 -20.09 10.89 -15.87
N MET A 416 -21.19 10.87 -16.61
CA MET A 416 -22.49 11.29 -16.08
C MET A 416 -22.93 10.40 -14.91
N GLN A 417 -22.83 9.07 -15.05
CA GLN A 417 -23.12 8.13 -13.97
C GLN A 417 -22.23 8.39 -12.74
N LEU A 418 -20.93 8.62 -12.92
CA LEU A 418 -20.00 8.93 -11.84
C LEU A 418 -20.30 10.26 -11.14
N ARG A 419 -20.64 11.32 -11.88
CA ARG A 419 -21.06 12.60 -11.28
C ARG A 419 -22.30 12.45 -10.43
N ARG A 420 -23.31 11.69 -10.89
CA ARG A 420 -24.51 11.38 -10.11
C ARG A 420 -24.17 10.55 -8.87
N ALA A 421 -23.38 9.50 -9.01
CA ALA A 421 -22.92 8.69 -7.87
C ALA A 421 -22.19 9.54 -6.82
N SER A 422 -21.34 10.47 -7.24
CA SER A 422 -20.65 11.39 -6.34
C SER A 422 -21.60 12.18 -5.44
N SER A 423 -22.71 12.71 -5.97
CA SER A 423 -23.71 13.43 -5.17
C SER A 423 -24.52 12.50 -4.28
N GLU A 424 -24.92 11.33 -4.77
CA GLU A 424 -25.77 10.38 -4.03
C GLU A 424 -25.03 9.67 -2.88
N ILE A 425 -23.72 9.40 -3.01
CA ILE A 425 -22.92 8.73 -1.96
C ILE A 425 -22.94 9.53 -0.66
N GLN A 426 -22.76 10.84 -0.70
CA GLN A 426 -22.77 11.67 0.51
C GLN A 426 -24.13 11.59 1.23
N GLU A 427 -25.23 11.59 0.48
CA GLU A 427 -26.56 11.42 1.03
C GLU A 427 -26.74 10.02 1.64
N GLN A 428 -26.30 8.96 0.95
CA GLN A 428 -26.38 7.59 1.43
C GLN A 428 -25.58 7.38 2.73
N LEU A 429 -24.37 7.94 2.82
CA LEU A 429 -23.55 7.88 4.04
C LEU A 429 -24.26 8.56 5.22
N ASN A 430 -24.83 9.75 5.01
CA ASN A 430 -25.49 10.51 6.06
C ASN A 430 -26.83 9.85 6.50
N SER A 431 -27.66 9.44 5.54
CA SER A 431 -28.98 8.85 5.83
C SER A 431 -28.89 7.48 6.51
N ASN A 432 -27.83 6.71 6.24
CA ASN A 432 -27.61 5.41 6.85
C ASN A 432 -26.75 5.45 8.13
N ALA A 433 -26.15 6.59 8.49
CA ALA A 433 -25.19 6.69 9.59
C ALA A 433 -25.70 6.17 10.94
N GLU A 434 -26.95 6.53 11.32
CA GLU A 434 -27.53 6.10 12.59
C GLU A 434 -27.89 4.61 12.58
N LYS A 435 -28.38 4.11 11.47
CA LYS A 435 -28.67 2.70 11.30
C LYS A 435 -27.40 1.84 11.35
N ILE A 436 -26.33 2.30 10.70
CA ILE A 436 -25.01 1.66 10.77
C ILE A 436 -24.51 1.65 12.22
N ARG A 437 -24.68 2.74 12.98
CA ARG A 437 -24.32 2.79 14.40
C ARG A 437 -25.06 1.72 15.22
N THR A 438 -26.36 1.55 14.99
CA THR A 438 -27.17 0.53 15.65
C THR A 438 -26.66 -0.87 15.29
N ILE A 439 -26.50 -1.16 14.00
CA ILE A 439 -25.98 -2.45 13.52
C ILE A 439 -24.62 -2.78 14.16
N THR A 440 -23.67 -1.85 14.11
CA THR A 440 -22.32 -2.10 14.59
C THR A 440 -22.24 -2.29 16.09
N ARG A 441 -23.12 -1.63 16.87
CA ARG A 441 -23.26 -1.92 18.30
C ARG A 441 -23.76 -3.34 18.55
N ASP A 442 -24.77 -3.78 17.80
CA ASP A 442 -25.42 -5.07 18.01
C ASP A 442 -24.51 -6.26 17.59
N ILE A 443 -23.51 -6.01 16.70
CA ILE A 443 -22.57 -7.03 16.23
C ILE A 443 -21.13 -6.83 16.75
N SER A 444 -20.89 -5.88 17.66
CA SER A 444 -19.52 -5.56 18.16
C SER A 444 -18.85 -6.71 18.89
N ASP A 445 -19.60 -7.60 19.51
CA ASP A 445 -19.08 -8.71 20.32
C ASP A 445 -18.74 -9.96 19.48
N PHE A 446 -19.07 -9.97 18.18
CA PHE A 446 -18.75 -11.10 17.33
C PHE A 446 -17.29 -11.07 16.88
N PHE A 447 -16.62 -12.23 16.92
CA PHE A 447 -15.23 -12.40 16.49
C PHE A 447 -15.10 -13.08 15.13
N ASN A 448 -16.15 -13.74 14.68
CA ASN A 448 -16.21 -14.43 13.38
C ASN A 448 -17.47 -14.00 12.64
N MET A 449 -17.39 -13.93 11.33
CA MET A 449 -18.51 -13.53 10.48
C MET A 449 -18.34 -14.07 9.06
N TYR A 450 -19.39 -14.58 8.46
CA TYR A 450 -19.42 -14.78 7.01
C TYR A 450 -19.87 -13.51 6.30
N VAL A 451 -19.27 -13.26 5.14
CA VAL A 451 -19.74 -12.23 4.20
C VAL A 451 -20.15 -12.93 2.92
N ILE A 452 -21.44 -12.98 2.65
CA ILE A 452 -21.97 -13.71 1.49
C ILE A 452 -22.53 -12.76 0.44
N SER A 453 -22.28 -13.09 -0.82
CA SER A 453 -22.85 -12.41 -1.98
C SER A 453 -22.78 -13.33 -3.20
N GLY A 454 -23.04 -12.79 -4.39
CA GLY A 454 -22.93 -13.54 -5.64
C GLY A 454 -22.72 -12.66 -6.86
N GLY A 455 -22.41 -13.34 -7.95
CA GLY A 455 -22.17 -12.68 -9.23
C GLY A 455 -20.86 -11.88 -9.29
N PRO A 456 -20.55 -11.35 -10.49
CA PRO A 456 -19.26 -10.73 -10.77
C PRO A 456 -19.02 -9.37 -10.09
N MET A 457 -20.07 -8.75 -9.55
CA MET A 457 -19.98 -7.51 -8.77
C MET A 457 -20.10 -7.79 -7.27
N GLY A 458 -20.98 -8.70 -6.86
CA GLY A 458 -21.25 -8.93 -5.45
C GLY A 458 -20.15 -9.71 -4.74
N LEU A 459 -19.59 -10.76 -5.34
CA LEU A 459 -18.54 -11.53 -4.70
C LEU A 459 -17.27 -10.70 -4.44
N PRO A 460 -16.75 -9.88 -5.36
CA PRO A 460 -15.63 -8.98 -5.05
C PRO A 460 -15.97 -7.94 -3.97
N LEU A 461 -17.21 -7.46 -3.89
CA LEU A 461 -17.65 -6.59 -2.80
C LEU A 461 -17.66 -7.33 -1.44
N ALA A 462 -18.07 -8.60 -1.43
CA ALA A 462 -18.00 -9.43 -0.22
C ALA A 462 -16.55 -9.66 0.22
N MET A 463 -15.64 -9.90 -0.74
CA MET A 463 -14.20 -10.01 -0.46
C MET A 463 -13.64 -8.72 0.13
N GLU A 464 -14.01 -7.57 -0.42
CA GLU A 464 -13.60 -6.25 0.10
C GLU A 464 -14.18 -6.00 1.50
N ALA A 465 -15.45 -6.33 1.73
CA ALA A 465 -16.07 -6.21 3.04
C ALA A 465 -15.36 -7.08 4.09
N ALA A 466 -15.08 -8.34 3.76
CA ALA A 466 -14.36 -9.25 4.64
C ALA A 466 -12.93 -8.76 4.93
N LEU A 467 -12.25 -8.17 3.96
CA LEU A 467 -10.94 -7.56 4.16
C LEU A 467 -11.03 -6.37 5.12
N LYS A 468 -11.97 -5.45 4.90
CA LYS A 468 -12.16 -4.28 5.78
C LYS A 468 -12.55 -4.66 7.20
N LEU A 469 -13.36 -5.70 7.39
CA LEU A 469 -13.70 -6.23 8.72
C LEU A 469 -12.47 -6.79 9.44
N LYS A 470 -11.57 -7.47 8.72
CA LYS A 470 -10.29 -7.95 9.27
C LYS A 470 -9.37 -6.81 9.65
N GLU A 471 -9.19 -5.84 8.75
CA GLU A 471 -8.26 -4.72 8.92
C GLU A 471 -8.72 -3.75 10.00
N ALA A 472 -9.94 -3.21 9.88
CA ALA A 472 -10.42 -2.14 10.74
C ALA A 472 -11.10 -2.62 12.03
N ALA A 473 -11.76 -3.79 12.01
CA ALA A 473 -12.52 -4.29 13.15
C ALA A 473 -11.90 -5.54 13.82
N GLN A 474 -10.82 -6.09 13.26
CA GLN A 474 -10.15 -7.31 13.73
C GLN A 474 -11.13 -8.49 13.94
N ILE A 475 -12.08 -8.62 13.02
CA ILE A 475 -13.03 -9.74 12.98
C ILE A 475 -12.55 -10.73 11.93
N HIS A 476 -12.38 -11.99 12.33
CA HIS A 476 -12.15 -13.07 11.39
C HIS A 476 -13.37 -13.19 10.48
N SER A 477 -13.24 -12.81 9.22
CA SER A 477 -14.34 -12.80 8.27
C SER A 477 -13.95 -13.47 6.96
N GLU A 478 -14.85 -14.30 6.45
CA GLU A 478 -14.67 -15.04 5.22
C GLU A 478 -15.73 -14.63 4.20
N ALA A 479 -15.27 -14.27 3.00
CA ALA A 479 -16.14 -13.94 1.88
C ALA A 479 -16.38 -15.16 1.02
N MET A 480 -17.64 -15.41 0.63
CA MET A 480 -17.93 -16.48 -0.32
C MET A 480 -19.22 -16.27 -1.10
N SER A 481 -19.33 -17.03 -2.18
CA SER A 481 -20.57 -17.12 -2.95
C SER A 481 -21.68 -17.72 -2.09
N PHE A 482 -22.86 -17.11 -2.10
CA PHE A 482 -24.03 -17.65 -1.41
C PHE A 482 -24.40 -19.06 -1.88
N ARG A 483 -24.07 -19.42 -3.11
CA ARG A 483 -24.30 -20.78 -3.64
C ARG A 483 -23.31 -21.77 -3.02
N GLU A 484 -22.01 -21.44 -3.00
CA GLU A 484 -20.97 -22.26 -2.38
C GLU A 484 -21.15 -22.36 -0.86
N PHE A 485 -21.79 -21.37 -0.25
CA PHE A 485 -22.10 -21.39 1.19
C PHE A 485 -22.89 -22.62 1.62
N LYS A 486 -23.74 -23.17 0.75
CA LYS A 486 -24.52 -24.39 1.00
C LYS A 486 -23.69 -25.67 0.96
N HIS A 487 -22.48 -25.64 0.39
CA HIS A 487 -21.64 -26.82 0.20
C HIS A 487 -20.61 -27.03 1.33
N GLY A 488 -21.01 -26.78 2.56
CA GLY A 488 -20.19 -27.01 3.77
C GLY A 488 -20.32 -25.89 4.80
N PRO A 489 -19.99 -24.63 4.49
CA PRO A 489 -19.98 -23.50 5.44
C PRO A 489 -21.29 -23.30 6.23
N MET A 490 -22.43 -23.65 5.65
CA MET A 490 -23.74 -23.62 6.30
C MET A 490 -23.76 -24.41 7.61
N THR A 491 -22.89 -25.39 7.79
CA THR A 491 -22.78 -26.21 9.02
C THR A 491 -22.38 -25.38 10.24
N LEU A 492 -21.74 -24.22 10.06
CA LEU A 492 -21.35 -23.33 11.14
C LEU A 492 -22.48 -22.41 11.61
N ILE A 493 -23.58 -22.36 10.86
CA ILE A 493 -24.72 -21.55 11.27
C ILE A 493 -25.39 -22.17 12.51
N SER A 494 -25.35 -21.41 13.56
CA SER A 494 -25.94 -21.72 14.88
C SER A 494 -26.63 -20.46 15.42
N SER A 495 -27.22 -20.56 16.62
CA SER A 495 -27.91 -19.43 17.23
C SER A 495 -27.02 -18.17 17.28
N LYS A 496 -27.48 -17.12 16.62
CA LYS A 496 -26.82 -15.80 16.49
C LYS A 496 -25.48 -15.81 15.76
N PHE A 497 -25.17 -16.82 14.92
CA PHE A 497 -23.96 -16.75 14.10
C PHE A 497 -24.10 -15.59 13.06
N PRO A 498 -23.16 -14.62 13.00
CA PRO A 498 -23.33 -13.42 12.20
C PRO A 498 -23.02 -13.65 10.72
N VAL A 499 -23.91 -13.17 9.88
CA VAL A 499 -23.76 -13.18 8.42
C VAL A 499 -24.02 -11.79 7.86
N LEU A 500 -23.04 -11.22 7.18
CA LEU A 500 -23.22 -10.01 6.37
C LEU A 500 -23.57 -10.41 4.95
N ALA A 501 -24.78 -10.12 4.51
CA ALA A 501 -25.26 -10.40 3.17
C ALA A 501 -25.21 -9.15 2.29
N ILE A 502 -24.54 -9.21 1.15
CA ILE A 502 -24.48 -8.12 0.18
C ILE A 502 -25.28 -8.52 -1.05
N MET A 503 -26.38 -7.82 -1.29
CA MET A 503 -27.30 -8.08 -2.40
C MET A 503 -27.14 -6.99 -3.46
N PRO A 504 -26.38 -7.25 -4.53
CA PRO A 504 -25.99 -6.23 -5.52
C PRO A 504 -27.10 -5.86 -6.50
N GLY A 505 -28.27 -6.46 -6.36
CA GLY A 505 -29.42 -6.29 -7.26
C GLY A 505 -29.52 -7.39 -8.33
N ASN A 506 -30.60 -7.33 -9.11
CA ASN A 506 -30.91 -8.25 -10.22
C ASN A 506 -31.18 -9.70 -9.80
N ASP A 507 -30.92 -10.63 -10.74
CA ASP A 507 -31.16 -12.06 -10.59
C ASP A 507 -30.41 -12.68 -9.39
N VAL A 508 -29.31 -12.09 -8.98
CA VAL A 508 -28.53 -12.51 -7.79
C VAL A 508 -29.37 -12.37 -6.52
N ASP A 509 -30.12 -11.29 -6.38
CA ASP A 509 -30.97 -11.04 -5.21
C ASP A 509 -32.10 -12.06 -5.09
N ASP A 510 -32.73 -12.41 -6.22
CA ASP A 510 -33.83 -13.38 -6.24
C ASP A 510 -33.35 -14.79 -5.86
N ASP A 511 -32.17 -15.18 -6.31
CA ASP A 511 -31.52 -16.46 -5.96
C ASP A 511 -31.01 -16.49 -4.50
N MET A 512 -30.56 -15.37 -3.98
CA MET A 512 -29.99 -15.28 -2.64
C MET A 512 -31.03 -15.26 -1.52
N GLY A 513 -32.24 -14.74 -1.80
CA GLY A 513 -33.34 -14.65 -0.84
C GLY A 513 -33.67 -15.98 -0.14
N PRO A 514 -33.86 -17.10 -0.86
CA PRO A 514 -34.08 -18.41 -0.27
C PRO A 514 -32.94 -18.89 0.65
N VAL A 515 -31.69 -18.57 0.32
CA VAL A 515 -30.53 -18.93 1.15
C VAL A 515 -30.51 -18.12 2.46
N LEU A 516 -30.83 -16.84 2.39
CA LEU A 516 -30.97 -16.01 3.61
C LEU A 516 -32.10 -16.53 4.50
N SER A 517 -33.22 -16.92 3.91
CA SER A 517 -34.33 -17.54 4.66
C SER A 517 -33.87 -18.83 5.37
N GLU A 518 -33.10 -19.68 4.70
CA GLU A 518 -32.56 -20.90 5.30
C GLU A 518 -31.59 -20.58 6.47
N ILE A 519 -30.69 -19.62 6.31
CA ILE A 519 -29.77 -19.16 7.37
C ILE A 519 -30.56 -18.65 8.56
N TRP A 520 -31.58 -17.81 8.31
CA TRP A 520 -32.41 -17.21 9.34
C TRP A 520 -33.18 -18.29 10.14
N HIS A 521 -33.78 -19.28 9.48
CA HIS A 521 -34.50 -20.36 10.16
C HIS A 521 -33.56 -21.29 10.96
N ARG A 522 -32.26 -21.32 10.64
CA ARG A 522 -31.23 -22.03 11.43
C ARG A 522 -30.71 -21.20 12.60
N GLY A 523 -31.21 -19.99 12.79
CA GLY A 523 -30.86 -19.11 13.91
C GLY A 523 -29.67 -18.18 13.62
N GLY A 524 -29.24 -18.05 12.37
CA GLY A 524 -28.18 -17.10 11.98
C GLY A 524 -28.65 -15.65 12.20
N TYR A 525 -27.72 -14.78 12.56
CA TYR A 525 -27.94 -13.34 12.71
C TYR A 525 -27.54 -12.61 11.41
N ILE A 526 -28.50 -12.05 10.70
CA ILE A 526 -28.30 -11.57 9.34
C ILE A 526 -28.37 -10.04 9.27
N VAL A 527 -27.27 -9.43 8.82
CA VAL A 527 -27.20 -8.04 8.38
C VAL A 527 -27.19 -8.03 6.86
N THR A 528 -28.17 -7.40 6.24
CA THR A 528 -28.26 -7.34 4.77
C THR A 528 -28.06 -5.91 4.27
N ILE A 529 -27.20 -5.75 3.25
CA ILE A 529 -27.07 -4.53 2.44
C ILE A 529 -27.71 -4.81 1.10
N SER A 530 -28.73 -4.03 0.72
CA SER A 530 -29.53 -4.27 -0.50
C SER A 530 -30.08 -2.99 -1.10
N GLN A 531 -30.41 -3.03 -2.38
CA GLN A 531 -31.21 -1.97 -3.03
C GLN A 531 -32.72 -2.11 -2.77
N SER A 532 -33.17 -3.30 -2.35
CA SER A 532 -34.60 -3.62 -2.24
C SER A 532 -35.02 -4.09 -0.86
N ASN A 533 -36.34 -4.03 -0.59
CA ASN A 533 -36.93 -4.52 0.66
C ASN A 533 -37.28 -6.02 0.65
N LYS A 534 -36.99 -6.76 -0.40
CA LYS A 534 -37.46 -8.15 -0.62
C LYS A 534 -37.14 -9.09 0.55
N VAL A 535 -36.01 -8.88 1.21
CA VAL A 535 -35.49 -9.76 2.29
C VAL A 535 -35.71 -9.21 3.71
N ARG A 536 -36.63 -8.26 3.87
CA ARG A 536 -36.90 -7.62 5.17
C ARG A 536 -37.33 -8.61 6.27
N GLY A 537 -38.03 -9.67 5.88
CA GLY A 537 -38.53 -10.68 6.83
C GLY A 537 -37.52 -11.75 7.23
N THR A 538 -36.35 -11.76 6.58
CA THR A 538 -35.27 -12.75 6.80
C THR A 538 -33.95 -12.08 7.14
N SER A 539 -33.97 -10.87 7.67
CA SER A 539 -32.80 -10.11 8.09
C SER A 539 -33.09 -9.44 9.43
N ASP A 540 -32.16 -9.57 10.38
CA ASP A 540 -32.22 -8.83 11.64
C ASP A 540 -32.02 -7.34 11.40
N HIS A 541 -31.13 -7.00 10.46
CA HIS A 541 -30.96 -5.64 9.97
C HIS A 541 -30.92 -5.61 8.44
N LEU A 542 -31.70 -4.70 7.87
CA LEU A 542 -31.70 -4.41 6.42
C LEU A 542 -31.24 -2.97 6.20
N LEU A 543 -30.07 -2.79 5.60
CA LEU A 543 -29.52 -1.50 5.19
C LEU A 543 -29.81 -1.27 3.70
N LEU A 544 -30.56 -0.21 3.41
CA LEU A 544 -30.95 0.11 2.04
C LEU A 544 -29.99 1.12 1.41
N VAL A 545 -29.36 0.72 0.31
CA VAL A 545 -28.51 1.57 -0.53
C VAL A 545 -29.21 1.73 -1.88
N LYS A 546 -30.19 2.60 -1.93
CA LYS A 546 -31.01 2.82 -3.13
C LYS A 546 -30.30 3.79 -4.08
N HIS A 547 -30.28 3.46 -5.35
CA HIS A 547 -29.90 4.34 -6.44
C HIS A 547 -30.66 3.95 -7.71
N ASP A 548 -30.84 4.90 -8.62
CA ASP A 548 -31.43 4.71 -9.94
C ASP A 548 -30.39 4.77 -11.07
N LEU A 549 -29.12 4.62 -10.71
CA LEU A 549 -27.99 4.55 -11.63
C LEU A 549 -27.95 3.20 -12.33
N ASP A 550 -27.16 3.11 -13.40
CA ASP A 550 -26.91 1.84 -14.06
C ASP A 550 -26.38 0.77 -13.06
N LYS A 551 -26.73 -0.49 -13.27
CA LYS A 551 -26.31 -1.61 -12.41
C LYS A 551 -24.79 -1.73 -12.23
N LEU A 552 -24.02 -1.29 -13.22
CA LEU A 552 -22.55 -1.27 -13.15
C LEU A 552 -22.04 -0.30 -12.06
N MET A 553 -22.89 0.62 -11.59
CA MET A 553 -22.54 1.54 -10.50
C MET A 553 -22.69 0.92 -9.10
N THR A 554 -23.35 -0.22 -8.96
CA THR A 554 -23.59 -0.87 -7.65
C THR A 554 -22.30 -1.02 -6.81
N PRO A 555 -21.15 -1.49 -7.35
CA PRO A 555 -19.93 -1.58 -6.55
C PRO A 555 -19.45 -0.22 -6.02
N ILE A 556 -19.61 0.83 -6.81
CA ILE A 556 -19.23 2.20 -6.45
C ILE A 556 -20.13 2.74 -5.34
N MET A 557 -21.44 2.47 -5.41
CA MET A 557 -22.44 2.94 -4.43
C MET A 557 -22.36 2.18 -3.09
N PHE A 558 -22.06 0.87 -3.13
CA PHE A 558 -22.06 0.02 -1.93
C PHE A 558 -20.75 0.12 -1.14
N SER A 559 -19.62 0.36 -1.81
CA SER A 559 -18.30 0.35 -1.18
C SER A 559 -18.17 1.29 0.02
N PRO A 560 -18.59 2.58 -0.05
CA PRO A 560 -18.46 3.49 1.09
C PRO A 560 -19.32 3.06 2.30
N ILE A 561 -20.46 2.43 2.06
CA ILE A 561 -21.34 1.91 3.12
C ILE A 561 -20.69 0.72 3.83
N ILE A 562 -20.12 -0.21 3.06
CA ILE A 562 -19.36 -1.37 3.57
C ILE A 562 -18.17 -0.89 4.42
N GLN A 563 -17.42 0.07 3.90
CA GLN A 563 -16.28 0.67 4.59
C GLN A 563 -16.69 1.38 5.89
N LEU A 564 -17.83 2.10 5.89
CA LEU A 564 -18.35 2.77 7.07
C LEU A 564 -18.81 1.77 8.15
N ILE A 565 -19.38 0.62 7.77
CA ILE A 565 -19.71 -0.46 8.71
C ILE A 565 -18.43 -0.98 9.38
N ALA A 566 -17.40 -1.32 8.60
CA ALA A 566 -16.14 -1.83 9.14
C ALA A 566 -15.44 -0.80 10.05
N TYR A 567 -15.41 0.47 9.63
CA TYR A 567 -14.89 1.57 10.45
C TYR A 567 -15.62 1.71 11.78
N ARG A 568 -16.96 1.81 11.75
CA ARG A 568 -17.78 1.98 12.96
C ARG A 568 -17.66 0.80 13.91
N LEU A 569 -17.54 -0.40 13.34
CA LEU A 569 -17.35 -1.62 14.11
C LEU A 569 -15.97 -1.63 14.80
N GLY A 570 -14.92 -1.18 14.11
CA GLY A 570 -13.59 -1.01 14.72
C GLY A 570 -13.61 0.00 15.87
N VAL A 571 -14.26 1.14 15.69
CA VAL A 571 -14.43 2.15 16.75
C VAL A 571 -15.24 1.59 17.93
N ALA A 572 -16.32 0.84 17.69
CA ALA A 572 -17.12 0.23 18.74
C ALA A 572 -16.35 -0.84 19.55
N ARG A 573 -15.28 -1.39 18.97
CA ARG A 573 -14.38 -2.37 19.58
C ARG A 573 -13.10 -1.76 20.17
N ASP A 574 -13.00 -0.43 20.20
CA ASP A 574 -11.84 0.33 20.67
C ASP A 574 -10.53 -0.05 19.93
N ILE A 575 -10.62 -0.24 18.61
CA ILE A 575 -9.49 -0.59 17.74
C ILE A 575 -8.95 0.67 17.06
N GLU A 576 -7.61 0.80 16.98
CA GLU A 576 -6.95 1.83 16.18
C GLU A 576 -7.20 1.56 14.68
N VAL A 577 -8.15 2.28 14.09
CA VAL A 577 -8.65 2.02 12.74
C VAL A 577 -7.78 2.61 11.63
N ASP A 578 -7.02 3.68 11.91
CA ASP A 578 -6.13 4.31 10.92
C ASP A 578 -4.87 3.47 10.70
N ASN A 579 -4.36 2.86 11.80
CA ASN A 579 -3.11 2.08 11.81
C ASN A 579 -3.33 0.77 12.57
N PRO A 580 -4.02 -0.21 11.97
CA PRO A 580 -4.26 -1.49 12.61
C PRO A 580 -2.94 -2.23 12.89
N ARG A 581 -2.91 -2.97 13.99
CA ARG A 581 -1.73 -3.75 14.38
C ARG A 581 -1.28 -4.72 13.29
N ASN A 582 0.01 -4.97 13.20
CA ASN A 582 0.64 -5.92 12.27
C ASN A 582 0.44 -5.60 10.79
N LEU A 583 0.02 -4.37 10.45
CA LEU A 583 -0.21 -3.96 9.08
C LEU A 583 0.51 -2.65 8.77
N ALA A 584 1.19 -2.59 7.63
CA ALA A 584 1.71 -1.35 7.05
C ALA A 584 0.87 -0.95 5.84
N LYS A 585 0.79 0.37 5.55
CA LYS A 585 0.06 0.88 4.37
C LYS A 585 0.63 0.34 3.05
N VAL A 586 1.94 0.07 3.03
CA VAL A 586 2.65 -0.45 1.85
C VAL A 586 3.47 -1.66 2.24
N VAL A 587 3.26 -2.77 1.56
CA VAL A 587 4.08 -3.99 1.70
C VAL A 587 5.26 -3.86 0.73
N THR A 588 6.45 -3.65 1.27
CA THR A 588 7.68 -3.41 0.51
C THR A 588 8.65 -4.60 0.47
N ALA A 589 8.31 -5.67 1.17
CA ALA A 589 9.10 -6.91 1.25
C ALA A 589 8.22 -8.17 1.17
#